data_5ab0537aa55157ba09190e9d5fab944d
#
_entry.id   5ab0537aa55157ba09190e9d5fab944d
#
_cell.length_a   1.000
_cell.length_b   1.000
_cell.length_c   1.000
_cell.angle_alpha   90.00
_cell.angle_beta   90.00
_cell.angle_gamma   90.00
#
_symmetry.space_group_name_H-M   'P 1'
#
loop_
_entity.id
_entity.type
_entity.pdbx_description
1 polymer ?
#
loop_
_entity_poly.entity_id
_entity_poly.type
_entity_poly.pdbx_seq_one_letter_code
_entity_poly.pdbx_strand_id
1 'polypeptide(L)'
;FSGIVSALGAEKTLVARTVADRDSARGSLPVVGTHMAPNIERIAALRPDIVLQLVGRKEAARQSDALRALGIPVLDLEMSSFEDLFAVTRLLGRLLDRKDEAEALCARWRTRLDAVAASLAGVAPVRVFYEVRYPNLLAAGRDSIVNDIIECAGGVNVVSQARKLVRFNEEALLVAAPEAYILQRGPMNPAPQPPEQRAHFQGLKAVRQGRVLVVEEERFARPGPASVDAVEELARWLHGKRDR
;
A
#
# COMPACT_ATOMS: atom_id res chain seq x y z
N PHE A 1 -3.29 9.08 4.06
CA PHE A 1 -3.61 9.46 5.45
C PHE A 1 -5.11 9.68 5.67
N SER A 2 -5.83 10.23 4.69
CA SER A 2 -7.27 10.53 4.81
C SER A 2 -8.11 9.32 5.26
N GLY A 3 -7.80 8.12 4.75
CA GLY A 3 -8.47 6.89 5.22
C GLY A 3 -8.25 6.58 6.71
N ILE A 4 -7.06 6.89 7.26
CA ILE A 4 -6.79 6.73 8.70
C ILE A 4 -7.56 7.78 9.49
N VAL A 5 -7.54 9.04 9.05
CA VAL A 5 -8.28 10.14 9.67
C VAL A 5 -9.78 9.83 9.73
N SER A 6 -10.35 9.31 8.63
CA SER A 6 -11.77 8.87 8.59
C SER A 6 -12.01 7.70 9.54
N ALA A 7 -11.12 6.71 9.58
CA ALA A 7 -11.25 5.55 10.48
C ALA A 7 -11.17 5.93 11.97
N LEU A 8 -10.55 7.07 12.29
CA LEU A 8 -10.53 7.68 13.62
C LEU A 8 -11.77 8.54 13.93
N GLY A 9 -12.73 8.64 13.01
CA GLY A 9 -13.91 9.47 13.17
C GLY A 9 -13.65 10.98 13.08
N ALA A 10 -12.50 11.38 12.51
CA ALA A 10 -12.07 12.76 12.39
C ALA A 10 -12.15 13.32 10.95
N GLU A 11 -12.97 12.72 10.08
CA GLU A 11 -13.06 13.09 8.66
C GLU A 11 -13.40 14.57 8.43
N LYS A 12 -14.20 15.16 9.33
CA LYS A 12 -14.59 16.58 9.26
C LYS A 12 -13.42 17.56 9.42
N THR A 13 -12.26 17.10 9.90
CA THR A 13 -11.03 17.91 10.01
C THR A 13 -10.27 17.99 8.67
N LEU A 14 -10.61 17.16 7.70
CA LEU A 14 -9.98 17.19 6.40
C LEU A 14 -10.47 18.40 5.60
N VAL A 15 -9.54 19.26 5.18
CA VAL A 15 -9.85 20.48 4.38
C VAL A 15 -9.53 20.31 2.90
N ALA A 16 -8.76 19.28 2.53
CA ALA A 16 -8.41 18.97 1.16
C ALA A 16 -8.01 17.51 1.00
N ARG A 17 -7.94 17.05 -0.25
CA ARG A 17 -7.47 15.72 -0.64
C ARG A 17 -6.57 15.75 -1.86
N THR A 18 -5.80 14.68 -2.08
CA THR A 18 -5.09 14.48 -3.34
C THR A 18 -5.98 13.80 -4.38
N VAL A 19 -5.60 13.86 -5.66
CA VAL A 19 -6.26 13.12 -6.76
C VAL A 19 -6.34 11.61 -6.48
N ALA A 20 -5.39 11.09 -5.71
CA ALA A 20 -5.32 9.68 -5.39
C ALA A 20 -6.37 9.21 -4.37
N ASP A 21 -6.94 10.13 -3.59
CA ASP A 21 -8.06 9.83 -2.69
C ASP A 21 -9.37 9.86 -3.50
N ARG A 22 -9.86 8.67 -3.82
CA ARG A 22 -11.06 8.47 -4.63
C ARG A 22 -12.30 8.10 -3.83
N ASP A 23 -12.22 8.15 -2.51
CA ASP A 23 -13.37 7.87 -1.67
C ASP A 23 -14.48 8.90 -1.92
N SER A 24 -15.66 8.41 -2.26
CA SER A 24 -16.83 9.25 -2.56
C SER A 24 -17.27 10.11 -1.38
N ALA A 25 -17.07 9.63 -0.14
CA ALA A 25 -17.37 10.39 1.06
C ALA A 25 -16.59 11.71 1.14
N ARG A 26 -15.38 11.73 0.55
CA ARG A 26 -14.48 12.90 0.49
C ARG A 26 -14.50 13.62 -0.86
N GLY A 27 -15.45 13.24 -1.73
CA GLY A 27 -15.54 13.77 -3.10
C GLY A 27 -15.71 15.28 -3.18
N SER A 28 -16.36 15.91 -2.20
CA SER A 28 -16.58 17.36 -2.11
C SER A 28 -15.33 18.16 -1.69
N LEU A 29 -14.29 17.52 -1.13
CA LEU A 29 -13.09 18.23 -0.71
C LEU A 29 -12.28 18.72 -1.91
N PRO A 30 -11.71 19.95 -1.83
CA PRO A 30 -10.83 20.47 -2.87
C PRO A 30 -9.65 19.54 -3.14
N VAL A 31 -9.33 19.36 -4.42
CA VAL A 31 -8.16 18.58 -4.84
C VAL A 31 -6.93 19.49 -4.90
N VAL A 32 -5.89 19.15 -4.14
CA VAL A 32 -4.63 19.92 -4.06
C VAL A 32 -3.48 19.29 -4.85
N GLY A 33 -3.77 18.53 -5.89
CA GLY A 33 -2.77 17.87 -6.72
C GLY A 33 -2.52 16.42 -6.34
N THR A 34 -1.33 15.92 -6.61
CA THR A 34 -0.91 14.56 -6.26
C THR A 34 0.05 14.59 -5.07
N HIS A 35 0.32 13.45 -4.46
CA HIS A 35 1.37 13.33 -3.43
C HIS A 35 2.79 13.59 -3.97
N MET A 36 2.97 13.54 -5.31
CA MET A 36 4.24 13.80 -6.00
C MET A 36 4.39 15.26 -6.45
N ALA A 37 3.26 15.91 -6.72
CA ALA A 37 3.18 17.28 -7.22
C ALA A 37 1.96 17.97 -6.58
N PRO A 38 2.03 18.33 -5.29
CA PRO A 38 1.00 19.11 -4.64
C PRO A 38 1.01 20.55 -5.17
N ASN A 39 -0.16 21.15 -5.24
CA ASN A 39 -0.29 22.57 -5.58
C ASN A 39 -0.12 23.41 -4.32
N ILE A 40 1.08 23.95 -4.12
CA ILE A 40 1.48 24.71 -2.91
C ILE A 40 0.58 25.93 -2.70
N GLU A 41 0.28 26.69 -3.78
CA GLU A 41 -0.57 27.88 -3.71
C GLU A 41 -2.00 27.52 -3.25
N ARG A 42 -2.55 26.44 -3.80
CA ARG A 42 -3.89 25.96 -3.43
C ARG A 42 -3.94 25.48 -1.98
N ILE A 43 -2.88 24.81 -1.51
CA ILE A 43 -2.75 24.41 -0.10
C ILE A 43 -2.70 25.66 0.77
N ALA A 44 -1.86 26.64 0.44
CA ALA A 44 -1.73 27.89 1.21
C ALA A 44 -3.05 28.67 1.28
N ALA A 45 -3.81 28.73 0.20
CA ALA A 45 -5.11 29.39 0.14
C ALA A 45 -6.15 28.77 1.09
N LEU A 46 -6.05 27.46 1.36
CA LEU A 46 -6.92 26.73 2.30
C LEU A 46 -6.54 26.96 3.77
N ARG A 47 -5.38 27.54 4.04
CA ARG A 47 -4.86 27.82 5.40
C ARG A 47 -5.00 26.62 6.35
N PRO A 48 -4.46 25.44 6.01
CA PRO A 48 -4.55 24.29 6.89
C PRO A 48 -3.72 24.48 8.14
N ASP A 49 -4.15 23.93 9.28
CA ASP A 49 -3.38 23.90 10.50
C ASP A 49 -2.14 23.02 10.37
N ILE A 50 -2.22 21.97 9.54
CA ILE A 50 -1.12 21.03 9.28
C ILE A 50 -1.31 20.33 7.93
N VAL A 51 -0.19 20.04 7.27
CA VAL A 51 -0.14 19.19 6.08
C VAL A 51 0.53 17.85 6.43
N LEU A 52 -0.11 16.75 6.10
CA LEU A 52 0.45 15.39 6.24
C LEU A 52 1.11 15.00 4.92
N GLN A 53 2.43 14.83 4.92
CA GLN A 53 3.21 14.49 3.73
C GLN A 53 3.84 13.12 3.88
N LEU A 54 3.68 12.27 2.86
CA LEU A 54 4.39 10.99 2.80
C LEU A 54 5.82 11.25 2.29
N VAL A 55 6.83 10.90 3.10
CA VAL A 55 8.24 11.00 2.71
C VAL A 55 8.71 9.75 1.95
N GLY A 56 9.89 9.84 1.36
CA GLY A 56 10.55 8.74 0.64
C GLY A 56 11.21 9.16 -0.67
N ARG A 57 11.08 10.43 -1.08
CA ARG A 57 11.73 10.99 -2.28
C ARG A 57 12.22 12.41 -2.02
N LYS A 58 13.32 12.81 -2.66
CA LYS A 58 13.89 14.18 -2.56
C LYS A 58 12.89 15.27 -2.94
N GLU A 59 11.98 14.97 -3.87
CA GLU A 59 10.96 15.92 -4.32
C GLU A 59 9.92 16.20 -3.22
N ALA A 60 9.50 15.19 -2.48
CA ALA A 60 8.59 15.37 -1.35
C ALA A 60 9.20 16.29 -0.26
N ALA A 61 10.49 16.13 0.02
CA ALA A 61 11.20 16.99 0.99
C ALA A 61 11.20 18.47 0.54
N ARG A 62 11.49 18.75 -0.74
CA ARG A 62 11.45 20.12 -1.29
C ARG A 62 10.07 20.76 -1.17
N GLN A 63 9.02 19.98 -1.36
CA GLN A 63 7.64 20.45 -1.24
C GLN A 63 7.27 20.74 0.21
N SER A 64 7.70 19.88 1.14
CA SER A 64 7.56 20.14 2.58
C SER A 64 8.27 21.42 2.99
N ASP A 65 9.48 21.65 2.49
CA ASP A 65 10.25 22.86 2.78
C ASP A 65 9.58 24.12 2.20
N ALA A 66 9.02 24.04 1.01
CA ALA A 66 8.28 25.15 0.40
C ALA A 66 7.02 25.52 1.20
N LEU A 67 6.29 24.52 1.73
CA LEU A 67 5.13 24.78 2.59
C LEU A 67 5.56 25.39 3.94
N ARG A 68 6.63 24.89 4.56
CA ARG A 68 7.17 25.45 5.80
C ARG A 68 7.64 26.90 5.63
N ALA A 69 8.24 27.23 4.48
CA ALA A 69 8.64 28.59 4.15
C ALA A 69 7.45 29.57 4.07
N LEU A 70 6.24 29.07 3.80
CA LEU A 70 4.98 29.81 3.85
C LEU A 70 4.33 29.83 5.25
N GLY A 71 5.01 29.30 6.27
CA GLY A 71 4.50 29.22 7.65
C GLY A 71 3.48 28.09 7.87
N ILE A 72 3.34 27.17 6.93
CA ILE A 72 2.41 26.04 7.05
C ILE A 72 3.14 24.86 7.72
N PRO A 73 2.67 24.36 8.87
CA PRO A 73 3.24 23.18 9.50
C PRO A 73 3.11 21.95 8.60
N VAL A 74 4.20 21.20 8.45
CA VAL A 74 4.20 19.94 7.68
C VAL A 74 4.71 18.82 8.56
N LEU A 75 3.92 17.76 8.66
CA LEU A 75 4.29 16.52 9.30
C LEU A 75 4.70 15.51 8.22
N ASP A 76 5.99 15.28 8.12
CA ASP A 76 6.58 14.29 7.23
C ASP A 76 6.49 12.91 7.88
N LEU A 77 5.81 11.98 7.23
CA LEU A 77 5.52 10.65 7.75
C LEU A 77 6.05 9.58 6.79
N GLU A 78 6.64 8.55 7.33
CA GLU A 78 6.97 7.33 6.59
C GLU A 78 5.94 6.24 6.89
N MET A 79 5.52 5.53 5.84
CA MET A 79 4.67 4.35 5.95
C MET A 79 5.09 3.34 4.90
N SER A 80 5.65 2.23 5.34
CA SER A 80 6.09 1.13 4.48
C SER A 80 5.82 -0.24 5.08
N SER A 81 5.38 -0.30 6.33
CA SER A 81 5.12 -1.51 7.09
C SER A 81 3.81 -1.40 7.89
N PHE A 82 3.35 -2.51 8.48
CA PHE A 82 2.25 -2.47 9.46
C PHE A 82 2.66 -1.76 10.74
N GLU A 83 3.92 -1.86 11.16
CA GLU A 83 4.39 -1.13 12.34
C GLU A 83 4.33 0.38 12.12
N ASP A 84 4.73 0.86 10.93
CA ASP A 84 4.58 2.27 10.57
C ASP A 84 3.10 2.68 10.55
N LEU A 85 2.22 1.84 9.99
CA LEU A 85 0.78 2.11 9.96
C LEU A 85 0.21 2.28 11.37
N PHE A 86 0.59 1.41 12.31
CA PHE A 86 0.16 1.51 13.70
C PHE A 86 0.74 2.75 14.40
N ALA A 87 2.02 3.03 14.19
CA ALA A 87 2.69 4.20 14.75
C ALA A 87 2.05 5.51 14.25
N VAL A 88 1.82 5.63 12.95
CA VAL A 88 1.16 6.79 12.33
C VAL A 88 -0.29 6.92 12.80
N THR A 89 -1.03 5.82 12.92
CA THR A 89 -2.42 5.84 13.42
C THR A 89 -2.48 6.40 14.86
N ARG A 90 -1.57 5.95 15.75
CA ARG A 90 -1.49 6.48 17.12
C ARG A 90 -1.06 7.94 17.13
N LEU A 91 -0.12 8.33 16.27
CA LEU A 91 0.31 9.72 16.16
C LEU A 91 -0.83 10.64 15.73
N LEU A 92 -1.59 10.24 14.69
CA LEU A 92 -2.76 10.97 14.23
C LEU A 92 -3.87 10.97 15.27
N GLY A 93 -4.05 9.89 16.03
CA GLY A 93 -4.98 9.84 17.17
C GLY A 93 -4.67 10.89 18.22
N ARG A 94 -3.39 11.08 18.58
CA ARG A 94 -2.98 12.14 19.50
C ARG A 94 -3.18 13.55 18.92
N LEU A 95 -2.82 13.73 17.65
CA LEU A 95 -2.93 15.01 16.94
C LEU A 95 -4.40 15.49 16.81
N LEU A 96 -5.32 14.55 16.63
CA LEU A 96 -6.74 14.82 16.37
C LEU A 96 -7.64 14.68 17.62
N ASP A 97 -7.04 14.47 18.80
CA ASP A 97 -7.77 14.18 20.04
C ASP A 97 -8.70 12.95 19.91
N ARG A 98 -8.13 11.87 19.33
CA ARG A 98 -8.77 10.56 19.08
C ARG A 98 -7.86 9.42 19.56
N LYS A 99 -7.26 9.57 20.74
CA LYS A 99 -6.28 8.61 21.25
C LYS A 99 -6.89 7.23 21.49
N ASP A 100 -8.06 7.20 22.10
CA ASP A 100 -8.72 5.93 22.45
C ASP A 100 -9.23 5.22 21.20
N GLU A 101 -9.73 5.96 20.22
CA GLU A 101 -10.15 5.42 18.92
C GLU A 101 -8.94 4.83 18.15
N ALA A 102 -7.77 5.49 18.23
CA ALA A 102 -6.56 5.01 17.59
C ALA A 102 -6.04 3.70 18.21
N GLU A 103 -6.03 3.61 19.54
CA GLU A 103 -5.65 2.37 20.23
C GLU A 103 -6.64 1.23 19.94
N ALA A 104 -7.94 1.53 19.98
CA ALA A 104 -8.96 0.55 19.65
C ALA A 104 -8.85 0.09 18.18
N LEU A 105 -8.55 0.98 17.25
CA LEU A 105 -8.37 0.68 15.84
C LEU A 105 -7.13 -0.22 15.63
N CYS A 106 -5.99 0.14 16.21
CA CYS A 106 -4.77 -0.65 16.16
C CYS A 106 -4.97 -2.04 16.78
N ALA A 107 -5.66 -2.14 17.92
CA ALA A 107 -5.97 -3.41 18.57
C ALA A 107 -6.84 -4.32 17.67
N ARG A 108 -7.89 -3.76 17.04
CA ARG A 108 -8.73 -4.51 16.09
C ARG A 108 -7.92 -5.03 14.91
N TRP A 109 -7.05 -4.20 14.32
CA TRP A 109 -6.21 -4.63 13.19
C TRP A 109 -5.24 -5.74 13.61
N ARG A 110 -4.61 -5.61 14.78
CA ARG A 110 -3.71 -6.64 15.31
C ARG A 110 -4.45 -7.96 15.52
N THR A 111 -5.61 -7.94 16.16
CA THR A 111 -6.45 -9.13 16.34
C THR A 111 -6.78 -9.83 15.01
N ARG A 112 -7.08 -9.05 13.95
CA ARG A 112 -7.36 -9.62 12.63
C ARG A 112 -6.11 -10.27 12.00
N LEU A 113 -4.95 -9.61 12.09
CA LEU A 113 -3.68 -10.16 11.59
C LEU A 113 -3.30 -11.44 12.36
N ASP A 114 -3.45 -11.43 13.69
CA ASP A 114 -3.18 -12.59 14.55
C ASP A 114 -4.12 -13.77 14.21
N ALA A 115 -5.39 -13.49 13.90
CA ALA A 115 -6.35 -14.50 13.47
C ALA A 115 -5.94 -15.16 12.14
N VAL A 116 -5.43 -14.36 11.17
CA VAL A 116 -4.88 -14.91 9.92
C VAL A 116 -3.66 -15.77 10.22
N ALA A 117 -2.71 -15.28 11.01
CA ALA A 117 -1.51 -16.03 11.39
C ALA A 117 -1.85 -17.35 12.08
N ALA A 118 -2.82 -17.34 13.01
CA ALA A 118 -3.30 -18.55 13.68
C ALA A 118 -3.93 -19.57 12.72
N SER A 119 -4.69 -19.08 11.73
CA SER A 119 -5.33 -19.96 10.72
C SER A 119 -4.33 -20.63 9.77
N LEU A 120 -3.13 -20.07 9.66
CA LEU A 120 -2.05 -20.54 8.79
C LEU A 120 -0.97 -21.31 9.57
N ALA A 121 -1.18 -21.58 10.86
CA ALA A 121 -0.22 -22.33 11.68
C ALA A 121 0.04 -23.73 11.08
N GLY A 122 1.30 -24.04 10.79
CA GLY A 122 1.71 -25.30 10.17
C GLY A 122 1.47 -25.40 8.66
N VAL A 123 0.95 -24.35 8.03
CA VAL A 123 0.80 -24.28 6.56
C VAL A 123 2.11 -23.83 5.93
N ALA A 124 2.57 -24.54 4.90
CA ALA A 124 3.77 -24.15 4.17
C ALA A 124 3.57 -22.81 3.44
N PRO A 125 4.54 -21.88 3.52
CA PRO A 125 4.41 -20.58 2.87
C PRO A 125 4.47 -20.71 1.33
N VAL A 126 3.73 -19.85 0.64
CA VAL A 126 3.66 -19.81 -0.82
C VAL A 126 4.65 -18.78 -1.36
N ARG A 127 5.44 -19.15 -2.37
CA ARG A 127 6.39 -18.23 -3.04
C ARG A 127 5.62 -17.27 -3.95
N VAL A 128 5.66 -15.97 -3.64
CA VAL A 128 4.86 -14.92 -4.30
C VAL A 128 5.76 -13.93 -5.02
N PHE A 129 5.40 -13.60 -6.25
CA PHE A 129 5.92 -12.44 -6.97
C PHE A 129 4.82 -11.39 -7.09
N TYR A 130 5.15 -10.13 -6.75
CA TYR A 130 4.24 -9.00 -6.89
C TYR A 130 4.76 -8.03 -7.94
N GLU A 131 4.08 -7.97 -9.08
CA GLU A 131 4.34 -7.02 -10.16
C GLU A 131 3.65 -5.69 -9.89
N VAL A 132 4.45 -4.62 -9.83
CA VAL A 132 3.97 -3.24 -9.74
C VAL A 132 3.70 -2.65 -11.12
N ARG A 133 4.50 -3.00 -12.12
CA ARG A 133 4.38 -2.48 -13.49
C ARG A 133 5.11 -3.33 -14.50
N TYR A 134 4.55 -3.39 -15.73
CA TYR A 134 5.16 -3.91 -16.95
C TYR A 134 4.76 -3.00 -18.15
N PRO A 135 5.54 -2.84 -19.24
CA PRO A 135 6.92 -3.30 -19.41
C PRO A 135 7.90 -2.51 -18.52
N ASN A 136 9.19 -2.85 -18.55
CA ASN A 136 10.18 -2.42 -17.57
C ASN A 136 9.80 -2.92 -16.17
N LEU A 137 9.84 -4.24 -16.04
CA LEU A 137 9.36 -4.99 -14.89
C LEU A 137 9.81 -4.37 -13.57
N LEU A 138 8.84 -3.89 -12.80
CA LEU A 138 9.01 -3.31 -11.48
C LEU A 138 8.25 -4.17 -10.48
N ALA A 139 8.92 -4.59 -9.44
CA ALA A 139 8.38 -5.45 -8.40
C ALA A 139 8.37 -4.77 -7.03
N ALA A 140 7.52 -5.23 -6.14
CA ALA A 140 7.55 -4.84 -4.73
C ALA A 140 8.69 -5.56 -4.01
N GLY A 141 9.56 -4.80 -3.37
CA GLY A 141 10.67 -5.32 -2.58
C GLY A 141 10.34 -5.42 -1.08
N ARG A 142 11.34 -5.82 -0.28
CA ARG A 142 11.15 -6.13 1.15
C ARG A 142 10.77 -4.92 2.02
N ASP A 143 11.16 -3.70 1.64
CA ASP A 143 10.85 -2.49 2.41
C ASP A 143 9.51 -1.86 1.97
N SER A 144 8.53 -2.69 1.61
CA SER A 144 7.21 -2.23 1.18
C SER A 144 6.10 -2.88 2.01
N ILE A 145 5.00 -2.16 2.19
CA ILE A 145 3.78 -2.71 2.81
C ILE A 145 3.27 -3.98 2.07
N VAL A 146 3.56 -4.07 0.78
CA VAL A 146 3.22 -5.26 -0.02
C VAL A 146 3.94 -6.50 0.50
N ASN A 147 5.21 -6.36 0.91
CA ASN A 147 5.96 -7.45 1.53
C ASN A 147 5.30 -7.91 2.82
N ASP A 148 4.95 -6.98 3.69
CA ASP A 148 4.26 -7.29 4.95
C ASP A 148 2.91 -7.98 4.70
N ILE A 149 2.15 -7.50 3.71
CA ILE A 149 0.88 -8.13 3.31
C ILE A 149 1.11 -9.58 2.85
N ILE A 150 2.15 -9.80 2.01
CA ILE A 150 2.50 -11.15 1.54
C ILE A 150 2.88 -12.06 2.72
N GLU A 151 3.75 -11.60 3.62
CA GLU A 151 4.22 -12.39 4.77
C GLU A 151 3.08 -12.67 5.75
N CYS A 152 2.29 -11.68 6.12
CA CYS A 152 1.12 -11.86 7.00
C CYS A 152 0.05 -12.78 6.38
N ALA A 153 -0.02 -12.84 5.05
CA ALA A 153 -0.91 -13.76 4.33
C ALA A 153 -0.33 -15.17 4.13
N GLY A 154 0.80 -15.51 4.77
CA GLY A 154 1.45 -16.81 4.65
C GLY A 154 2.20 -17.03 3.34
N GLY A 155 2.61 -15.95 2.68
CA GLY A 155 3.48 -15.98 1.51
C GLY A 155 4.94 -15.66 1.85
N VAL A 156 5.81 -15.89 0.88
CA VAL A 156 7.21 -15.42 0.86
C VAL A 156 7.43 -14.62 -0.41
N ASN A 157 7.78 -13.34 -0.26
CA ASN A 157 8.13 -12.52 -1.41
C ASN A 157 9.43 -13.01 -2.04
N VAL A 158 9.39 -13.39 -3.32
CA VAL A 158 10.59 -13.86 -4.04
C VAL A 158 11.57 -12.73 -4.35
N VAL A 159 11.16 -11.47 -4.18
CA VAL A 159 12.00 -10.27 -4.34
C VAL A 159 12.64 -9.92 -3.00
N SER A 160 13.90 -10.34 -2.81
CA SER A 160 14.60 -10.25 -1.52
C SER A 160 15.31 -8.91 -1.26
N GLN A 161 15.35 -8.01 -2.24
CA GLN A 161 16.04 -6.72 -2.11
C GLN A 161 15.32 -5.81 -1.11
N ALA A 162 16.10 -5.22 -0.17
CA ALA A 162 15.64 -4.26 0.82
C ALA A 162 15.43 -2.87 0.19
N ARG A 163 14.37 -2.75 -0.59
CA ARG A 163 13.89 -1.52 -1.24
C ARG A 163 12.36 -1.59 -1.37
N LYS A 164 11.69 -0.44 -1.42
CA LYS A 164 10.23 -0.39 -1.67
C LYS A 164 9.87 -0.92 -3.06
N LEU A 165 10.64 -0.49 -4.07
CA LEU A 165 10.46 -0.88 -5.47
C LEU A 165 11.79 -1.37 -6.04
N VAL A 166 11.74 -2.48 -6.75
CA VAL A 166 12.91 -3.15 -7.34
C VAL A 166 12.69 -3.29 -8.84
N ARG A 167 13.66 -2.80 -9.64
CA ARG A 167 13.72 -3.20 -11.06
C ARG A 167 14.12 -4.66 -11.10
N PHE A 168 13.27 -5.46 -11.68
CA PHE A 168 13.47 -6.90 -11.79
C PHE A 168 13.63 -7.29 -13.25
N ASN A 169 14.36 -8.34 -13.54
CA ASN A 169 14.46 -8.86 -14.91
C ASN A 169 13.70 -10.18 -15.05
N GLU A 170 13.31 -10.50 -16.26
CA GLU A 170 12.50 -11.67 -16.57
C GLU A 170 13.25 -13.00 -16.30
N GLU A 171 14.58 -13.02 -16.52
CA GLU A 171 15.41 -14.18 -16.23
C GLU A 171 15.46 -14.48 -14.73
N ALA A 172 15.68 -13.46 -13.90
CA ALA A 172 15.64 -13.60 -12.45
C ALA A 172 14.27 -14.06 -11.96
N LEU A 173 13.18 -13.61 -12.61
CA LEU A 173 11.82 -14.06 -12.30
C LEU A 173 11.63 -15.55 -12.62
N LEU A 174 12.13 -16.02 -13.74
CA LEU A 174 12.10 -17.44 -14.09
C LEU A 174 12.88 -18.30 -13.08
N VAL A 175 14.05 -17.85 -12.68
CA VAL A 175 14.89 -18.52 -11.66
C VAL A 175 14.19 -18.49 -10.29
N ALA A 176 13.57 -17.38 -9.93
CA ALA A 176 12.82 -17.25 -8.69
C ALA A 176 11.61 -18.18 -8.60
N ALA A 177 11.10 -18.64 -9.76
CA ALA A 177 10.02 -19.63 -9.88
C ALA A 177 8.86 -19.43 -8.89
N PRO A 178 8.16 -18.29 -8.91
CA PRO A 178 7.06 -18.04 -8.00
C PRO A 178 5.91 -19.05 -8.21
N GLU A 179 5.23 -19.39 -7.13
CA GLU A 179 4.05 -20.26 -7.13
C GLU A 179 2.75 -19.47 -7.27
N ALA A 180 2.82 -18.18 -6.97
CA ALA A 180 1.72 -17.24 -7.13
C ALA A 180 2.25 -15.94 -7.73
N TYR A 181 1.49 -15.36 -8.66
CA TYR A 181 1.79 -14.10 -9.35
C TYR A 181 0.70 -13.08 -9.04
N ILE A 182 1.09 -11.96 -8.45
CA ILE A 182 0.16 -10.85 -8.16
C ILE A 182 0.45 -9.73 -9.15
N LEU A 183 -0.57 -9.28 -9.85
CA LEU A 183 -0.51 -8.24 -10.85
C LEU A 183 -1.25 -6.99 -10.35
N GLN A 184 -0.53 -5.94 -10.09
CA GLN A 184 -1.12 -4.67 -9.65
C GLN A 184 -1.82 -3.96 -10.81
N ARG A 185 -3.02 -3.42 -10.54
CA ARG A 185 -3.73 -2.46 -11.37
C ARG A 185 -3.89 -1.14 -10.62
N GLY A 186 -3.59 -0.02 -11.26
CA GLY A 186 -3.69 1.30 -10.65
C GLY A 186 -2.90 2.35 -11.41
N PRO A 187 -2.69 3.56 -10.86
CA PRO A 187 -1.96 4.64 -11.52
C PRO A 187 -0.56 4.28 -12.03
N MET A 188 0.13 3.36 -11.36
CA MET A 188 1.45 2.89 -11.83
C MET A 188 1.36 1.84 -12.94
N ASN A 189 0.22 1.17 -13.09
CA ASN A 189 -0.06 0.14 -14.09
C ASN A 189 -1.54 0.21 -14.49
N PRO A 190 -1.96 1.22 -15.27
CA PRO A 190 -3.38 1.48 -15.53
C PRO A 190 -4.05 0.45 -16.43
N ALA A 191 -3.27 -0.21 -17.29
CA ALA A 191 -3.73 -1.24 -18.20
C ALA A 191 -2.77 -2.43 -18.12
N PRO A 192 -2.81 -3.23 -17.03
CA PRO A 192 -1.87 -4.31 -16.84
C PRO A 192 -2.08 -5.39 -17.90
N GLN A 193 -1.02 -5.72 -18.63
CA GLN A 193 -1.04 -6.83 -19.55
C GLN A 193 -0.99 -8.15 -18.76
N PRO A 194 -1.91 -9.08 -18.95
CA PRO A 194 -1.87 -10.37 -18.28
C PRO A 194 -0.57 -11.14 -18.57
N PRO A 195 0.08 -11.75 -17.57
CA PRO A 195 1.32 -12.48 -17.79
C PRO A 195 1.17 -13.68 -18.71
N GLU A 196 -0.02 -14.27 -18.84
CA GLU A 196 -0.36 -15.34 -19.79
C GLU A 196 -0.19 -14.92 -21.26
N GLN A 197 -0.31 -13.63 -21.53
CA GLN A 197 -0.18 -13.05 -22.88
C GLN A 197 1.26 -12.65 -23.21
N ARG A 198 2.21 -12.87 -22.30
CA ARG A 198 3.63 -12.53 -22.46
C ARG A 198 4.41 -13.78 -22.77
N ALA A 199 5.07 -13.83 -23.92
CA ALA A 199 5.78 -15.03 -24.41
C ALA A 199 6.78 -15.58 -23.37
N HIS A 200 7.57 -14.71 -22.75
CA HIS A 200 8.59 -15.11 -21.77
C HIS A 200 8.02 -15.56 -20.42
N PHE A 201 6.76 -15.26 -20.10
CA PHE A 201 6.14 -15.59 -18.80
C PHE A 201 5.34 -16.89 -18.82
N GLN A 202 5.08 -17.44 -20.00
CA GLN A 202 4.33 -18.70 -20.13
C GLN A 202 5.04 -19.90 -19.46
N GLY A 203 6.37 -19.83 -19.29
CA GLY A 203 7.17 -20.80 -18.55
C GLY A 203 7.01 -20.76 -17.04
N LEU A 204 6.48 -19.68 -16.48
CA LEU A 204 6.31 -19.52 -15.02
C LEU A 204 5.30 -20.52 -14.45
N LYS A 205 5.65 -21.20 -13.35
CA LYS A 205 4.76 -22.15 -12.67
C LYS A 205 3.43 -21.49 -12.32
N ALA A 206 3.46 -20.29 -11.73
CA ALA A 206 2.26 -19.54 -11.38
C ALA A 206 1.33 -19.30 -12.57
N VAL A 207 1.87 -18.91 -13.73
CA VAL A 207 1.11 -18.64 -14.95
C VAL A 207 0.49 -19.93 -15.50
N ARG A 208 1.29 -20.99 -15.66
CA ARG A 208 0.79 -22.29 -16.16
C ARG A 208 -0.31 -22.91 -15.30
N GLN A 209 -0.30 -22.61 -13.99
CA GLN A 209 -1.28 -23.11 -13.04
C GLN A 209 -2.47 -22.16 -12.84
N GLY A 210 -2.56 -21.05 -13.58
CA GLY A 210 -3.58 -20.04 -13.42
C GLY A 210 -3.55 -19.36 -12.05
N ARG A 211 -2.37 -19.35 -11.38
CA ARG A 211 -2.18 -18.68 -10.08
C ARG A 211 -1.76 -17.21 -10.26
N VAL A 212 -2.59 -16.49 -10.98
CA VAL A 212 -2.43 -15.04 -11.23
C VAL A 212 -3.60 -14.32 -10.57
N LEU A 213 -3.31 -13.35 -9.70
CA LEU A 213 -4.30 -12.51 -9.03
C LEU A 213 -4.08 -11.06 -9.45
N VAL A 214 -5.13 -10.41 -9.96
CA VAL A 214 -5.12 -8.97 -10.21
C VAL A 214 -5.64 -8.25 -8.98
N VAL A 215 -4.88 -7.27 -8.50
CA VAL A 215 -5.20 -6.52 -7.28
C VAL A 215 -5.16 -5.01 -7.53
N GLU A 216 -5.96 -4.25 -6.78
CA GLU A 216 -5.95 -2.80 -6.86
C GLU A 216 -4.77 -2.21 -6.06
N GLU A 217 -3.99 -1.31 -6.70
CA GLU A 217 -2.88 -0.57 -6.08
C GLU A 217 -3.30 0.11 -4.77
N GLU A 218 -4.50 0.67 -4.74
CA GLU A 218 -5.01 1.41 -3.59
C GLU A 218 -5.13 0.53 -2.34
N ARG A 219 -5.48 -0.75 -2.51
CA ARG A 219 -5.67 -1.68 -1.39
C ARG A 219 -4.37 -2.34 -0.96
N PHE A 220 -3.50 -2.67 -1.91
CA PHE A 220 -2.32 -3.48 -1.65
C PHE A 220 -1.03 -2.66 -1.50
N ALA A 221 -0.87 -1.57 -2.24
CA ALA A 221 0.39 -0.83 -2.28
C ALA A 221 0.36 0.51 -1.55
N ARG A 222 -0.78 0.91 -0.98
CA ARG A 222 -0.93 2.12 -0.18
C ARG A 222 -1.23 1.76 1.27
N PRO A 223 -0.27 1.96 2.20
CA PRO A 223 -0.49 1.66 3.61
C PRO A 223 -1.72 2.41 4.16
N GLY A 224 -2.63 1.68 4.79
CA GLY A 224 -3.85 2.23 5.33
C GLY A 224 -4.80 1.16 5.86
N PRO A 225 -6.04 1.53 6.25
CA PRO A 225 -7.03 0.58 6.77
C PRO A 225 -7.27 -0.62 5.85
N ALA A 226 -7.25 -0.41 4.52
CA ALA A 226 -7.47 -1.46 3.53
C ALA A 226 -6.33 -2.50 3.46
N SER A 227 -5.14 -2.21 4.03
CA SER A 227 -4.01 -3.15 4.03
C SER A 227 -4.31 -4.41 4.85
N VAL A 228 -5.09 -4.31 5.93
CA VAL A 228 -5.51 -5.48 6.73
C VAL A 228 -6.50 -6.33 5.95
N ASP A 229 -7.44 -5.70 5.23
CA ASP A 229 -8.36 -6.41 4.34
C ASP A 229 -7.61 -7.15 3.22
N ALA A 230 -6.53 -6.53 2.69
CA ALA A 230 -5.68 -7.14 1.68
C ALA A 230 -4.96 -8.40 2.20
N VAL A 231 -4.53 -8.44 3.48
CA VAL A 231 -3.96 -9.64 4.09
C VAL A 231 -4.98 -10.77 4.11
N GLU A 232 -6.19 -10.51 4.59
CA GLU A 232 -7.25 -11.54 4.66
C GLU A 232 -7.66 -12.06 3.27
N GLU A 233 -7.74 -11.14 2.29
CA GLU A 233 -8.04 -11.49 0.90
C GLU A 233 -6.93 -12.37 0.31
N LEU A 234 -5.68 -11.95 0.48
CA LEU A 234 -4.53 -12.68 -0.05
C LEU A 234 -4.36 -14.04 0.61
N ALA A 235 -4.54 -14.14 1.94
CA ALA A 235 -4.45 -15.40 2.67
C ALA A 235 -5.48 -16.41 2.17
N ARG A 236 -6.73 -15.98 2.00
CA ARG A 236 -7.79 -16.82 1.42
C ARG A 236 -7.45 -17.28 0.00
N TRP A 237 -6.91 -16.40 -0.82
CA TRP A 237 -6.55 -16.73 -2.20
C TRP A 237 -5.33 -17.65 -2.28
N LEU A 238 -4.31 -17.45 -1.44
CA LEU A 238 -3.11 -18.28 -1.42
C LEU A 238 -3.39 -19.71 -0.91
N HIS A 239 -4.22 -19.85 0.13
CA HIS A 239 -4.38 -21.09 0.91
C HIS A 239 -5.81 -21.67 0.88
N GLY A 240 -6.78 -20.97 0.30
CA GLY A 240 -8.15 -21.46 0.17
C GLY A 240 -8.23 -22.73 -0.69
N LYS A 241 -9.22 -23.59 -0.40
CA LYS A 241 -9.53 -24.73 -1.26
C LYS A 241 -9.87 -24.23 -2.65
N ARG A 242 -9.19 -24.75 -3.66
CA ARG A 242 -9.59 -24.53 -5.07
C ARG A 242 -10.78 -25.44 -5.33
N ASP A 243 -11.90 -24.86 -5.68
CA ASP A 243 -12.91 -25.61 -6.43
C ASP A 243 -12.26 -26.00 -7.77
N ARG A 244 -12.12 -27.30 -7.96
CA ARG A 244 -11.54 -27.91 -9.18
C ARG A 244 -12.54 -27.88 -10.31
#